data_fab3b3ee9fcb34c242e2c2e9a800d311
#
_entry.id   fab3b3ee9fcb34c242e2c2e9a800d311
#
_cell.length_a   1.000
_cell.length_b   1.000
_cell.length_c   1.000
_cell.angle_alpha   90.00
_cell.angle_beta   90.00
_cell.angle_gamma   90.00
#
_symmetry.space_group_name_H-M   'P 1'
#
loop_
_entity.id
_entity.type
_entity.pdbx_description
1 polymer ?
#
loop_
_entity_poly.entity_id
_entity_poly.type
_entity_poly.pdbx_seq_one_letter_code
_entity_poly.pdbx_strand_id
1 'polypeptide(L)'
;MFTAAIVPLTAQAKTKKCLFVSSYHKGYAHADQIEAGLRDTLKGHCEIRQLDMDTKRRSAKAQIKQSALAAKKIIETWKPDVVVTADDIAVKYLIEPFYKNKKTPFVFSGLNWTAAEYGLPYTNATGMIEVAPVGAMLDRAASIVPKFRRAFYLGADALSEQKNLKRFQLAAKKKGFVLDHALVGSTDEWIETYARAQKYDVVIIGNRHGIKDWDHDRAIAGILKSTRQLSVTNHGWMMPYTILG
;
A
#
# COMPACT_ATOMS: atom_id res chain seq x y z
N MET A 1 29.52 -50.16 -39.32
CA MET A 1 29.52 -49.46 -38.03
C MET A 1 28.51 -48.32 -38.12
N PHE A 2 27.33 -48.44 -37.48
CA PHE A 2 26.34 -47.36 -37.42
C PHE A 2 26.53 -46.61 -36.12
N THR A 3 26.95 -45.36 -36.17
CA THR A 3 27.07 -44.45 -35.04
C THR A 3 25.70 -43.85 -34.76
N ALA A 4 25.05 -44.28 -33.68
CA ALA A 4 23.80 -43.66 -33.23
C ALA A 4 24.13 -42.31 -32.59
N ALA A 5 23.68 -41.24 -33.19
CA ALA A 5 23.75 -39.91 -32.59
C ALA A 5 22.70 -39.76 -31.48
N ILE A 6 23.15 -39.67 -30.24
CA ILE A 6 22.31 -39.36 -29.08
C ILE A 6 22.03 -37.87 -29.13
N VAL A 7 20.81 -37.48 -29.55
CA VAL A 7 20.32 -36.11 -29.44
C VAL A 7 19.88 -35.89 -27.98
N PRO A 8 20.46 -34.96 -27.23
CA PRO A 8 20.01 -34.68 -25.87
C PRO A 8 18.61 -34.09 -25.92
N LEU A 9 17.63 -34.79 -25.34
CA LEU A 9 16.31 -34.25 -25.07
C LEU A 9 16.44 -33.19 -23.99
N THR A 10 16.56 -31.92 -24.37
CA THR A 10 16.42 -30.80 -23.42
C THR A 10 14.98 -30.75 -22.97
N ALA A 11 14.69 -31.23 -21.77
CA ALA A 11 13.40 -31.07 -21.13
C ALA A 11 13.14 -29.57 -20.97
N GLN A 12 12.34 -28.98 -21.85
CA GLN A 12 11.92 -27.60 -21.75
C GLN A 12 11.05 -27.46 -20.49
N ALA A 13 11.57 -26.76 -19.48
CA ALA A 13 10.86 -26.55 -18.23
C ALA A 13 9.51 -25.91 -18.53
N LYS A 14 8.41 -26.53 -18.12
CA LYS A 14 7.06 -26.02 -18.32
C LYS A 14 6.94 -24.62 -17.66
N THR A 15 6.57 -23.61 -18.45
CA THR A 15 6.32 -22.25 -17.95
C THR A 15 5.33 -22.29 -16.78
N LYS A 16 5.70 -21.70 -15.66
CA LYS A 16 4.86 -21.65 -14.45
C LYS A 16 3.69 -20.70 -14.66
N LYS A 17 2.59 -20.93 -13.97
CA LYS A 17 1.41 -20.06 -13.94
C LYS A 17 1.48 -19.18 -12.69
N CYS A 18 1.55 -17.88 -12.86
CA CYS A 18 1.63 -16.91 -11.77
C CYS A 18 0.41 -15.98 -11.81
N LEU A 19 -0.41 -16.00 -10.75
CA LEU A 19 -1.51 -15.05 -10.62
C LEU A 19 -1.05 -13.86 -9.78
N PHE A 20 -1.11 -12.66 -10.34
CA PHE A 20 -0.92 -11.42 -9.59
C PHE A 20 -2.28 -10.86 -9.17
N VAL A 21 -2.48 -10.64 -7.86
CA VAL A 21 -3.68 -10.01 -7.30
C VAL A 21 -3.28 -8.72 -6.64
N SER A 22 -3.54 -7.60 -7.31
CA SER A 22 -3.32 -6.26 -6.77
C SER A 22 -4.52 -5.83 -5.92
N SER A 23 -4.29 -5.29 -4.73
CA SER A 23 -5.37 -4.68 -3.94
C SER A 23 -5.97 -3.46 -4.61
N TYR A 24 -5.22 -2.76 -5.45
CA TYR A 24 -5.62 -1.49 -6.05
C TYR A 24 -5.85 -1.63 -7.55
N HIS A 25 -5.87 -0.52 -8.27
CA HIS A 25 -6.17 -0.46 -9.69
C HIS A 25 -4.95 -0.01 -10.51
N LYS A 26 -4.95 -0.33 -11.77
CA LYS A 26 -3.97 0.21 -12.72
C LYS A 26 -4.06 1.74 -12.79
N GLY A 27 -2.92 2.41 -12.83
CA GLY A 27 -2.82 3.87 -12.73
C GLY A 27 -2.64 4.38 -11.28
N TYR A 28 -2.65 3.47 -10.29
CA TYR A 28 -2.21 3.78 -8.93
C TYR A 28 -0.70 3.55 -8.85
N ALA A 29 0.08 4.63 -8.74
CA ALA A 29 1.54 4.60 -8.93
C ALA A 29 2.27 3.51 -8.12
N HIS A 30 1.88 3.29 -6.86
CA HIS A 30 2.47 2.23 -6.03
C HIS A 30 2.18 0.83 -6.60
N ALA A 31 0.92 0.55 -6.99
CA ALA A 31 0.54 -0.73 -7.58
C ALA A 31 1.22 -0.96 -8.93
N ASP A 32 1.32 0.07 -9.76
CA ASP A 32 1.99 0.01 -11.06
C ASP A 32 3.49 -0.29 -10.93
N GLN A 33 4.16 0.25 -9.90
CA GLN A 33 5.56 -0.04 -9.61
C GLN A 33 5.77 -1.48 -9.15
N ILE A 34 4.89 -2.01 -8.31
CA ILE A 34 4.93 -3.43 -7.90
C ILE A 34 4.70 -4.33 -9.12
N GLU A 35 3.71 -4.02 -9.95
CA GLU A 35 3.44 -4.77 -11.18
C GLU A 35 4.65 -4.77 -12.12
N ALA A 36 5.27 -3.61 -12.35
CA ALA A 36 6.43 -3.48 -13.22
C ALA A 36 7.61 -4.34 -12.72
N GLY A 37 7.94 -4.25 -11.43
CA GLY A 37 9.00 -5.05 -10.82
C GLY A 37 8.72 -6.55 -10.89
N LEU A 38 7.46 -6.96 -10.65
CA LEU A 38 7.04 -8.36 -10.76
C LEU A 38 7.19 -8.89 -12.20
N ARG A 39 6.72 -8.12 -13.19
CA ARG A 39 6.80 -8.53 -14.60
C ARG A 39 8.23 -8.61 -15.10
N ASP A 40 9.07 -7.67 -14.69
CA ASP A 40 10.49 -7.69 -15.04
C ASP A 40 11.20 -8.91 -14.46
N THR A 41 10.99 -9.18 -13.17
CA THR A 41 11.59 -10.31 -12.46
C THR A 41 11.14 -11.66 -13.00
N LEU A 42 9.87 -11.81 -13.36
CA LEU A 42 9.27 -13.08 -13.79
C LEU A 42 9.25 -13.27 -15.31
N LYS A 43 9.84 -12.35 -16.07
CA LYS A 43 9.92 -12.43 -17.54
C LYS A 43 10.57 -13.74 -17.98
N GLY A 44 9.89 -14.50 -18.83
CA GLY A 44 10.34 -15.80 -19.33
C GLY A 44 10.17 -16.97 -18.36
N HIS A 45 9.79 -16.73 -17.10
CA HIS A 45 9.60 -17.77 -16.08
C HIS A 45 8.14 -18.10 -15.82
N CYS A 46 7.24 -17.13 -16.00
CA CYS A 46 5.80 -17.25 -15.69
C CYS A 46 4.90 -16.80 -16.83
N GLU A 47 3.80 -17.54 -17.04
CA GLU A 47 2.58 -17.00 -17.63
C GLU A 47 1.87 -16.21 -16.54
N ILE A 48 1.87 -14.87 -16.64
CA ILE A 48 1.29 -14.00 -15.62
C ILE A 48 -0.15 -13.63 -16.00
N ARG A 49 -1.12 -13.97 -15.13
CA ARG A 49 -2.45 -13.37 -15.13
C ARG A 49 -2.57 -12.37 -13.99
N GLN A 50 -3.41 -11.36 -14.16
CA GLN A 50 -3.61 -10.31 -13.19
C GLN A 50 -5.09 -10.08 -12.90
N LEU A 51 -5.38 -9.77 -11.63
CA LEU A 51 -6.66 -9.26 -11.18
C LEU A 51 -6.41 -8.05 -10.27
N ASP A 52 -7.02 -6.93 -10.61
CA ASP A 52 -7.04 -5.73 -9.77
C ASP A 52 -8.34 -5.71 -8.96
N MET A 53 -8.21 -5.69 -7.63
CA MET A 53 -9.38 -5.63 -6.72
C MET A 53 -10.02 -4.24 -6.69
N ASP A 54 -9.28 -3.21 -7.13
CA ASP A 54 -9.73 -1.81 -7.27
C ASP A 54 -10.30 -1.19 -5.97
N THR A 55 -9.72 -1.51 -4.84
CA THR A 55 -10.31 -1.20 -3.53
C THR A 55 -10.17 0.25 -3.10
N LYS A 56 -9.39 1.08 -3.80
CA LYS A 56 -9.36 2.54 -3.57
C LYS A 56 -10.62 3.23 -4.11
N ARG A 57 -11.13 2.78 -5.27
CA ARG A 57 -12.34 3.33 -5.90
C ARG A 57 -13.59 2.57 -5.47
N ARG A 58 -13.46 1.27 -5.19
CA ARG A 58 -14.54 0.36 -4.76
C ARG A 58 -14.31 -0.07 -3.32
N SER A 59 -14.39 0.90 -2.39
CA SER A 59 -13.99 0.73 -0.99
C SER A 59 -15.05 0.09 -0.10
N ALA A 60 -16.30 -0.06 -0.57
CA ALA A 60 -17.35 -0.72 0.22
C ALA A 60 -16.99 -2.19 0.51
N LYS A 61 -17.16 -2.63 1.76
CA LYS A 61 -16.78 -3.97 2.23
C LYS A 61 -17.37 -5.10 1.36
N ALA A 62 -18.60 -4.92 0.86
CA ALA A 62 -19.24 -5.87 -0.04
C ALA A 62 -18.50 -5.98 -1.39
N GLN A 63 -18.08 -4.85 -1.97
CA GLN A 63 -17.33 -4.80 -3.23
C GLN A 63 -15.94 -5.43 -3.09
N ILE A 64 -15.24 -5.15 -1.98
CA ILE A 64 -13.95 -5.77 -1.67
C ILE A 64 -14.09 -7.29 -1.57
N LYS A 65 -15.11 -7.78 -0.85
CA LYS A 65 -15.38 -9.22 -0.77
C LYS A 65 -15.69 -9.84 -2.13
N GLN A 66 -16.45 -9.15 -2.98
CA GLN A 66 -16.76 -9.59 -4.33
C GLN A 66 -15.48 -9.73 -5.18
N SER A 67 -14.56 -8.75 -5.12
CA SER A 67 -13.28 -8.82 -5.83
C SER A 67 -12.40 -9.97 -5.31
N ALA A 68 -12.38 -10.21 -3.99
CA ALA A 68 -11.67 -11.35 -3.41
C ALA A 68 -12.25 -12.70 -3.87
N LEU A 69 -13.58 -12.83 -3.97
CA LEU A 69 -14.23 -14.03 -4.52
C LEU A 69 -13.92 -14.23 -6.01
N ALA A 70 -13.80 -13.14 -6.78
CA ALA A 70 -13.37 -13.24 -8.19
C ALA A 70 -11.92 -13.76 -8.28
N ALA A 71 -11.00 -13.27 -7.45
CA ALA A 71 -9.64 -13.79 -7.36
C ALA A 71 -9.63 -15.28 -6.96
N LYS A 72 -10.42 -15.65 -5.94
CA LYS A 72 -10.59 -17.05 -5.52
C LYS A 72 -11.05 -17.94 -6.68
N LYS A 73 -12.04 -17.50 -7.44
CA LYS A 73 -12.54 -18.24 -8.62
C LYS A 73 -11.43 -18.47 -9.65
N ILE A 74 -10.61 -17.46 -9.94
CA ILE A 74 -9.46 -17.61 -10.85
C ILE A 74 -8.47 -18.64 -10.32
N ILE A 75 -8.13 -18.60 -9.04
CA ILE A 75 -7.22 -19.56 -8.41
C ILE A 75 -7.75 -20.98 -8.56
N GLU A 76 -9.03 -21.22 -8.29
CA GLU A 76 -9.65 -22.54 -8.33
C GLU A 76 -9.80 -23.10 -9.75
N THR A 77 -10.06 -22.24 -10.74
CA THR A 77 -10.27 -22.67 -12.13
C THR A 77 -8.98 -22.74 -12.94
N TRP A 78 -8.11 -21.75 -12.81
CA TRP A 78 -6.87 -21.68 -13.57
C TRP A 78 -5.71 -22.43 -12.92
N LYS A 79 -5.80 -22.66 -11.60
CA LYS A 79 -4.81 -23.42 -10.79
C LYS A 79 -3.38 -22.88 -11.00
N PRO A 80 -3.09 -21.64 -10.58
CA PRO A 80 -1.74 -21.10 -10.66
C PRO A 80 -0.77 -21.89 -9.80
N ASP A 81 0.49 -21.97 -10.23
CA ASP A 81 1.57 -22.55 -9.44
C ASP A 81 1.91 -21.70 -8.22
N VAL A 82 1.75 -20.36 -8.35
CA VAL A 82 1.92 -19.38 -7.26
C VAL A 82 0.99 -18.19 -7.44
N VAL A 83 0.54 -17.63 -6.33
CA VAL A 83 -0.23 -16.38 -6.30
C VAL A 83 0.61 -15.31 -5.63
N VAL A 84 0.83 -14.19 -6.33
CA VAL A 84 1.47 -13.00 -5.76
C VAL A 84 0.37 -12.00 -5.41
N THR A 85 0.38 -11.49 -4.19
CA THR A 85 -0.58 -10.47 -3.74
C THR A 85 0.14 -9.19 -3.39
N ALA A 86 -0.46 -8.05 -3.71
CA ALA A 86 0.04 -6.75 -3.31
C ALA A 86 -0.91 -6.10 -2.31
N ASP A 87 -0.32 -5.54 -1.25
CA ASP A 87 -0.97 -4.78 -0.18
C ASP A 87 -1.89 -5.58 0.76
N ASP A 88 -2.29 -4.90 1.83
CA ASP A 88 -3.06 -5.45 2.97
C ASP A 88 -4.40 -6.07 2.59
N ILE A 89 -5.11 -5.46 1.64
CA ILE A 89 -6.49 -5.87 1.33
C ILE A 89 -6.52 -7.26 0.70
N ALA A 90 -5.60 -7.56 -0.21
CA ALA A 90 -5.51 -8.88 -0.82
C ALA A 90 -5.19 -9.95 0.24
N VAL A 91 -4.31 -9.68 1.18
CA VAL A 91 -4.03 -10.60 2.28
C VAL A 91 -5.25 -10.78 3.18
N LYS A 92 -5.87 -9.69 3.64
CA LYS A 92 -7.01 -9.69 4.57
C LYS A 92 -8.26 -10.36 4.02
N TYR A 93 -8.55 -10.16 2.74
CA TYR A 93 -9.82 -10.61 2.15
C TYR A 93 -9.70 -11.84 1.26
N LEU A 94 -8.48 -12.22 0.83
CA LEU A 94 -8.25 -13.41 0.01
C LEU A 94 -7.44 -14.48 0.75
N ILE A 95 -6.20 -14.16 1.20
CA ILE A 95 -5.33 -15.19 1.80
C ILE A 95 -5.88 -15.66 3.14
N GLU A 96 -6.10 -14.74 4.07
CA GLU A 96 -6.51 -15.05 5.43
C GLU A 96 -7.78 -15.90 5.50
N PRO A 97 -8.91 -15.55 4.83
CA PRO A 97 -10.16 -16.30 4.96
C PRO A 97 -10.19 -17.59 4.13
N PHE A 98 -9.44 -17.70 3.02
CA PHE A 98 -9.63 -18.82 2.09
C PHE A 98 -8.41 -19.72 1.93
N TYR A 99 -7.18 -19.23 2.19
CA TYR A 99 -5.95 -19.92 1.83
C TYR A 99 -4.94 -20.10 2.96
N LYS A 100 -5.27 -19.66 4.17
CA LYS A 100 -4.43 -19.90 5.34
C LYS A 100 -4.07 -21.38 5.49
N ASN A 101 -2.77 -21.70 5.43
CA ASN A 101 -2.23 -23.05 5.55
C ASN A 101 -2.81 -24.07 4.52
N LYS A 102 -3.17 -23.60 3.32
CA LYS A 102 -3.62 -24.46 2.21
C LYS A 102 -2.44 -24.85 1.32
N LYS A 103 -2.72 -25.63 0.25
CA LYS A 103 -1.67 -26.11 -0.69
C LYS A 103 -1.14 -25.02 -1.63
N THR A 104 -1.98 -24.04 -2.01
CA THR A 104 -1.60 -22.99 -2.97
C THR A 104 -0.55 -22.07 -2.36
N PRO A 105 0.63 -21.92 -2.97
CA PRO A 105 1.66 -21.01 -2.48
C PRO A 105 1.28 -19.55 -2.72
N PHE A 106 1.59 -18.70 -1.74
CA PHE A 106 1.40 -17.26 -1.82
C PHE A 106 2.69 -16.50 -1.53
N VAL A 107 2.92 -15.41 -2.28
CA VAL A 107 3.93 -14.40 -1.98
C VAL A 107 3.22 -13.07 -1.83
N PHE A 108 3.34 -12.43 -0.68
CA PHE A 108 2.77 -11.09 -0.47
C PHE A 108 3.86 -10.00 -0.54
N SER A 109 3.48 -8.81 -1.00
CA SER A 109 4.32 -7.63 -1.07
C SER A 109 3.55 -6.40 -0.57
N GLY A 110 4.24 -5.42 0.00
CA GLY A 110 3.62 -4.16 0.40
C GLY A 110 2.69 -4.25 1.62
N LEU A 111 2.80 -5.29 2.46
CA LEU A 111 2.07 -5.33 3.72
C LEU A 111 2.56 -4.25 4.66
N ASN A 112 1.67 -3.34 5.05
CA ASN A 112 2.02 -2.21 5.87
C ASN A 112 2.38 -2.65 7.31
N TRP A 113 3.60 -2.34 7.74
CA TRP A 113 4.14 -2.40 9.08
C TRP A 113 4.37 -3.79 9.67
N THR A 114 3.42 -4.70 9.56
CA THR A 114 3.53 -6.02 10.17
C THR A 114 2.61 -7.03 9.51
N ALA A 115 3.12 -8.24 9.33
CA ALA A 115 2.34 -9.39 8.87
C ALA A 115 1.57 -10.07 10.02
N ALA A 116 1.93 -9.80 11.27
CA ALA A 116 1.34 -10.44 12.46
C ALA A 116 -0.16 -10.11 12.63
N GLU A 117 -0.62 -8.94 12.17
CA GLU A 117 -2.04 -8.56 12.21
C GLU A 117 -2.95 -9.51 11.42
N TYR A 118 -2.39 -10.24 10.45
CA TYR A 118 -3.08 -11.25 9.63
C TYR A 118 -2.77 -12.68 10.08
N GLY A 119 -2.08 -12.84 11.24
CA GLY A 119 -1.68 -14.13 11.76
C GLY A 119 -0.59 -14.83 10.93
N LEU A 120 0.13 -14.09 10.08
CA LEU A 120 1.28 -14.62 9.33
C LEU A 120 2.50 -14.79 10.26
N PRO A 121 3.39 -15.78 9.97
CA PRO A 121 3.49 -16.55 8.74
C PRO A 121 2.51 -17.74 8.66
N TYR A 122 2.08 -18.08 7.43
CA TYR A 122 1.41 -19.34 7.14
C TYR A 122 2.38 -20.32 6.47
N THR A 123 2.10 -21.63 6.54
CA THR A 123 2.96 -22.66 5.91
C THR A 123 3.10 -22.51 4.40
N ASN A 124 2.16 -21.82 3.76
CA ASN A 124 2.10 -21.61 2.32
C ASN A 124 2.20 -20.13 1.90
N ALA A 125 2.55 -19.22 2.81
CA ALA A 125 2.63 -17.80 2.48
C ALA A 125 3.90 -17.17 3.05
N THR A 126 4.64 -16.47 2.19
CA THR A 126 5.82 -15.67 2.52
C THR A 126 5.76 -14.33 1.80
N GLY A 127 6.60 -13.38 2.16
CA GLY A 127 6.63 -12.09 1.46
C GLY A 127 7.35 -11.00 2.22
N MET A 128 7.08 -9.76 1.82
CA MET A 128 7.74 -8.56 2.35
C MET A 128 6.73 -7.60 2.95
N ILE A 129 7.11 -7.03 4.10
CA ILE A 129 6.40 -5.91 4.73
C ILE A 129 7.01 -4.58 4.26
N GLU A 130 6.20 -3.55 4.26
CA GLU A 130 6.60 -2.17 4.01
C GLU A 130 6.57 -1.38 5.32
N VAL A 131 7.70 -0.74 5.65
CA VAL A 131 7.84 0.05 6.88
C VAL A 131 8.35 1.44 6.54
N ALA A 132 7.50 2.45 6.73
CA ALA A 132 7.88 3.83 6.50
C ALA A 132 8.82 4.36 7.61
N PRO A 133 9.79 5.24 7.28
CA PRO A 133 10.77 5.77 8.23
C PRO A 133 10.20 6.92 9.09
N VAL A 134 9.06 6.68 9.76
CA VAL A 134 8.35 7.69 10.58
C VAL A 134 9.25 8.36 11.59
N GLY A 135 10.11 7.57 12.26
CA GLY A 135 11.05 8.11 13.26
C GLY A 135 12.00 9.15 12.66
N ALA A 136 12.67 8.80 11.56
CA ALA A 136 13.63 9.67 10.88
C ALA A 136 12.96 10.95 10.33
N MET A 137 11.75 10.82 9.76
CA MET A 137 10.97 11.98 9.29
C MET A 137 10.64 12.94 10.44
N LEU A 138 10.19 12.43 11.58
CA LEU A 138 9.90 13.26 12.76
C LEU A 138 11.16 13.89 13.35
N ASP A 139 12.30 13.20 13.35
CA ASP A 139 13.59 13.76 13.76
C ASP A 139 14.02 14.91 12.84
N ARG A 140 13.78 14.75 11.52
CA ARG A 140 14.03 15.82 10.56
C ARG A 140 13.10 17.00 10.78
N ALA A 141 11.81 16.77 11.00
CA ALA A 141 10.88 17.86 11.37
C ALA A 141 11.33 18.61 12.64
N ALA A 142 11.76 17.88 13.65
CA ALA A 142 12.26 18.46 14.91
C ALA A 142 13.56 19.26 14.73
N SER A 143 14.39 18.95 13.74
CA SER A 143 15.57 19.74 13.42
C SER A 143 15.25 21.11 12.80
N ILE A 144 14.07 21.23 12.19
CA ILE A 144 13.60 22.47 11.54
C ILE A 144 12.71 23.29 12.49
N VAL A 145 11.82 22.60 13.23
CA VAL A 145 10.96 23.20 14.25
C VAL A 145 11.38 22.64 15.62
N PRO A 146 12.39 23.24 16.26
CA PRO A 146 12.91 22.71 17.52
C PRO A 146 11.85 22.72 18.63
N LYS A 147 11.75 21.59 19.34
CA LYS A 147 10.85 21.43 20.49
C LYS A 147 9.35 21.59 20.17
N PHE A 148 8.93 21.24 18.94
CA PHE A 148 7.50 21.22 18.67
C PHE A 148 6.78 20.29 19.66
N ARG A 149 5.61 20.71 20.12
CA ARG A 149 4.83 19.99 21.15
C ARG A 149 3.55 19.39 20.60
N ARG A 150 3.05 19.93 19.50
CA ARG A 150 1.77 19.53 18.92
C ARG A 150 1.90 19.36 17.42
N ALA A 151 1.56 18.18 16.94
CA ALA A 151 1.46 17.89 15.50
C ALA A 151 0.04 17.49 15.13
N PHE A 152 -0.30 17.65 13.87
CA PHE A 152 -1.58 17.19 13.31
C PHE A 152 -1.36 16.26 12.14
N TYR A 153 -1.99 15.08 12.16
CA TYR A 153 -1.96 14.12 11.05
C TYR A 153 -3.23 14.26 10.21
N LEU A 154 -3.07 14.50 8.91
CA LEU A 154 -4.15 14.61 7.93
C LEU A 154 -3.98 13.57 6.83
N GLY A 155 -4.91 12.62 6.70
CA GLY A 155 -4.89 11.57 5.68
C GLY A 155 -6.28 11.23 5.17
N ALA A 156 -6.37 10.35 4.17
CA ALA A 156 -7.64 9.83 3.67
C ALA A 156 -8.23 8.79 4.65
N ASP A 157 -9.55 8.65 4.70
CA ASP A 157 -10.19 7.55 5.42
C ASP A 157 -10.04 6.23 4.62
N ALA A 158 -8.92 5.56 4.88
CA ALA A 158 -8.55 4.29 4.26
C ALA A 158 -7.78 3.40 5.25
N LEU A 159 -7.86 2.07 5.06
CA LEU A 159 -7.20 1.11 5.95
C LEU A 159 -5.69 1.37 6.08
N SER A 160 -5.00 1.67 4.98
CA SER A 160 -3.58 1.98 4.98
C SER A 160 -3.26 3.21 5.83
N GLU A 161 -4.11 4.23 5.78
CA GLU A 161 -3.93 5.46 6.56
C GLU A 161 -4.24 5.26 8.06
N GLN A 162 -5.24 4.44 8.38
CA GLN A 162 -5.51 4.05 9.77
C GLN A 162 -4.29 3.34 10.39
N LYS A 163 -3.61 2.46 9.61
CA LYS A 163 -2.39 1.79 10.05
C LYS A 163 -1.22 2.77 10.18
N ASN A 164 -1.05 3.68 9.24
CA ASN A 164 -0.04 4.73 9.28
C ASN A 164 -0.23 5.63 10.52
N LEU A 165 -1.44 6.16 10.71
CA LEU A 165 -1.79 6.99 11.86
C LEU A 165 -1.42 6.31 13.18
N LYS A 166 -1.73 5.03 13.35
CA LYS A 166 -1.35 4.27 14.55
C LYS A 166 0.16 4.31 14.82
N ARG A 167 0.99 4.25 13.75
CA ARG A 167 2.45 4.33 13.88
C ARG A 167 2.92 5.73 14.25
N PHE A 168 2.31 6.76 13.70
CA PHE A 168 2.57 8.13 14.10
C PHE A 168 2.16 8.39 15.55
N GLN A 169 1.02 7.85 16.01
CA GLN A 169 0.60 7.94 17.41
C GLN A 169 1.61 7.27 18.36
N LEU A 170 2.12 6.08 18.00
CA LEU A 170 3.16 5.40 18.78
C LEU A 170 4.47 6.21 18.81
N ALA A 171 4.86 6.78 17.68
CA ALA A 171 6.05 7.63 17.60
C ALA A 171 5.89 8.93 18.38
N ALA A 172 4.72 9.56 18.33
CA ALA A 172 4.39 10.75 19.13
C ALA A 172 4.53 10.48 20.62
N LYS A 173 3.94 9.38 21.10
CA LYS A 173 4.07 8.94 22.50
C LYS A 173 5.53 8.73 22.89
N LYS A 174 6.33 8.05 22.04
CA LYS A 174 7.75 7.81 22.31
C LYS A 174 8.57 9.08 22.32
N LYS A 175 8.26 10.06 21.48
CA LYS A 175 8.98 11.32 21.34
C LYS A 175 8.43 12.45 22.23
N GLY A 176 7.32 12.25 22.94
CA GLY A 176 6.79 13.17 23.93
C GLY A 176 6.03 14.38 23.37
N PHE A 177 5.37 14.25 22.20
CA PHE A 177 4.50 15.31 21.67
C PHE A 177 3.05 14.83 21.51
N VAL A 178 2.10 15.77 21.45
CA VAL A 178 0.69 15.50 21.21
C VAL A 178 0.42 15.40 19.71
N LEU A 179 -0.25 14.35 19.29
CA LEU A 179 -0.67 14.15 17.91
C LEU A 179 -2.20 14.10 17.84
N ASP A 180 -2.79 15.17 17.31
CA ASP A 180 -4.19 15.17 16.86
C ASP A 180 -4.27 14.72 15.40
N HIS A 181 -5.46 14.31 14.93
CA HIS A 181 -5.59 13.78 13.58
C HIS A 181 -6.98 13.96 13.00
N ALA A 182 -7.06 13.86 11.68
CA ALA A 182 -8.29 13.59 10.93
C ALA A 182 -7.99 12.67 9.74
N LEU A 183 -8.91 11.75 9.49
CA LEU A 183 -9.01 10.97 8.27
C LEU A 183 -10.27 11.40 7.55
N VAL A 184 -10.12 11.89 6.31
CA VAL A 184 -11.18 12.61 5.58
C VAL A 184 -11.56 11.89 4.29
N GLY A 185 -12.80 12.10 3.82
CA GLY A 185 -13.38 11.42 2.68
C GLY A 185 -13.52 12.26 1.41
N SER A 186 -13.36 13.59 1.49
CA SER A 186 -13.53 14.52 0.36
C SER A 186 -12.41 15.55 0.27
N THR A 187 -12.25 16.16 -0.92
CA THR A 187 -11.31 17.26 -1.15
C THR A 187 -11.62 18.45 -0.27
N ASP A 188 -12.91 18.80 -0.12
CA ASP A 188 -13.33 19.94 0.70
C ASP A 188 -12.98 19.75 2.17
N GLU A 189 -13.30 18.58 2.73
CA GLU A 189 -12.91 18.23 4.11
C GLU A 189 -11.40 18.30 4.30
N TRP A 190 -10.61 17.84 3.30
CA TRP A 190 -9.17 17.88 3.35
C TRP A 190 -8.63 19.31 3.43
N ILE A 191 -9.11 20.22 2.55
CA ILE A 191 -8.70 21.62 2.50
C ILE A 191 -9.06 22.35 3.80
N GLU A 192 -10.29 22.18 4.28
CA GLU A 192 -10.73 22.78 5.55
C GLU A 192 -9.92 22.28 6.74
N THR A 193 -9.64 20.95 6.76
CA THR A 193 -8.86 20.35 7.83
C THR A 193 -7.40 20.79 7.77
N TYR A 194 -6.81 20.91 6.58
CA TYR A 194 -5.46 21.46 6.41
C TYR A 194 -5.37 22.88 6.96
N ALA A 195 -6.34 23.74 6.67
CA ALA A 195 -6.39 25.10 7.20
C ALA A 195 -6.51 25.12 8.74
N ARG A 196 -7.36 24.27 9.33
CA ARG A 196 -7.46 24.12 10.79
C ARG A 196 -6.19 23.56 11.44
N ALA A 197 -5.47 22.69 10.73
CA ALA A 197 -4.22 22.10 11.21
C ALA A 197 -3.08 23.13 11.36
N GLN A 198 -3.19 24.32 10.77
CA GLN A 198 -2.18 25.37 10.86
C GLN A 198 -2.05 26.01 12.27
N LYS A 199 -2.89 25.63 13.22
CA LYS A 199 -2.74 25.97 14.66
C LYS A 199 -1.78 25.03 15.42
N TYR A 200 -1.29 23.98 14.77
CA TYR A 200 -0.31 23.04 15.32
C TYR A 200 1.09 23.43 14.86
N ASP A 201 2.12 22.94 15.56
CA ASP A 201 3.51 23.29 15.26
C ASP A 201 4.01 22.64 13.96
N VAL A 202 3.51 21.42 13.66
CA VAL A 202 3.85 20.64 12.47
C VAL A 202 2.58 19.95 11.93
N VAL A 203 2.41 19.96 10.61
CA VAL A 203 1.35 19.22 9.94
C VAL A 203 1.95 18.00 9.21
N ILE A 204 1.46 16.81 9.52
CA ILE A 204 1.87 15.57 8.88
C ILE A 204 0.84 15.22 7.83
N ILE A 205 1.26 15.23 6.56
CA ILE A 205 0.38 14.91 5.43
C ILE A 205 0.53 13.42 5.11
N GLY A 206 -0.50 12.65 5.41
CA GLY A 206 -0.66 11.26 5.01
C GLY A 206 -1.07 11.11 3.54
N ASN A 207 -1.52 9.94 3.16
CA ASN A 207 -1.91 9.63 1.79
C ASN A 207 -3.31 10.18 1.47
N ARG A 208 -3.50 10.75 0.28
CA ARG A 208 -4.78 11.21 -0.26
C ARG A 208 -5.61 10.11 -0.93
N HIS A 209 -4.98 8.98 -1.25
CA HIS A 209 -5.65 7.89 -1.97
C HIS A 209 -6.69 7.19 -1.08
N GLY A 210 -7.94 7.43 -1.41
CA GLY A 210 -9.14 7.06 -0.65
C GLY A 210 -10.14 8.22 -0.66
N ILE A 211 -9.69 9.44 -0.97
CA ILE A 211 -10.56 10.58 -1.27
C ILE A 211 -11.03 10.44 -2.71
N LYS A 212 -12.35 10.25 -2.91
CA LYS A 212 -12.92 9.87 -4.20
C LYS A 212 -12.97 11.01 -5.21
N ASP A 213 -13.20 12.22 -4.72
CA ASP A 213 -13.34 13.46 -5.46
C ASP A 213 -12.08 14.33 -5.43
N TRP A 214 -10.89 13.68 -5.29
CA TRP A 214 -9.65 14.42 -5.15
C TRP A 214 -9.39 15.36 -6.32
N ASP A 215 -9.32 16.66 -5.99
CA ASP A 215 -8.99 17.74 -6.91
C ASP A 215 -7.62 18.32 -6.54
N HIS A 216 -6.64 18.10 -7.41
CA HIS A 216 -5.26 18.54 -7.20
C HIS A 216 -5.16 20.06 -7.11
N ASP A 217 -5.78 20.78 -8.04
CA ASP A 217 -5.62 22.23 -8.18
C ASP A 217 -6.27 22.95 -7.00
N ARG A 218 -7.45 22.49 -6.58
CA ARG A 218 -8.13 23.01 -5.39
C ARG A 218 -7.33 22.74 -4.11
N ALA A 219 -6.73 21.54 -3.96
CA ALA A 219 -5.89 21.23 -2.82
C ALA A 219 -4.65 22.13 -2.76
N ILE A 220 -3.95 22.33 -3.88
CA ILE A 220 -2.83 23.28 -3.99
C ILE A 220 -3.25 24.71 -3.64
N ALA A 221 -4.35 25.19 -4.22
CA ALA A 221 -4.87 26.52 -3.91
C ALA A 221 -5.19 26.68 -2.41
N GLY A 222 -5.77 25.66 -1.78
CA GLY A 222 -6.06 25.62 -0.35
C GLY A 222 -4.80 25.71 0.51
N ILE A 223 -3.74 24.97 0.14
CA ILE A 223 -2.43 25.01 0.78
C ILE A 223 -1.83 26.43 0.66
N LEU A 224 -1.71 26.95 -0.56
CA LEU A 224 -1.13 28.29 -0.79
C LEU A 224 -1.83 29.39 0.00
N LYS A 225 -3.14 29.27 0.18
CA LYS A 225 -3.95 30.24 0.94
C LYS A 225 -3.73 30.14 2.45
N SER A 226 -3.53 28.92 2.98
CA SER A 226 -3.63 28.68 4.42
C SER A 226 -2.31 28.29 5.12
N THR A 227 -1.26 27.89 4.39
CA THR A 227 0.00 27.43 4.98
C THR A 227 0.67 28.49 5.86
N ARG A 228 0.99 28.11 7.08
CA ARG A 228 1.74 28.90 8.08
C ARG A 228 2.78 28.08 8.81
N GLN A 229 2.65 26.75 8.80
CA GLN A 229 3.46 25.83 9.54
C GLN A 229 4.20 24.87 8.60
N LEU A 230 5.27 24.25 9.13
CA LEU A 230 5.96 23.18 8.44
C LEU A 230 4.98 22.02 8.19
N SER A 231 4.90 21.58 6.95
CA SER A 231 4.21 20.34 6.60
C SER A 231 5.20 19.30 6.09
N VAL A 232 5.03 18.05 6.51
CA VAL A 232 5.93 16.93 6.21
C VAL A 232 5.14 15.73 5.71
N THR A 233 5.75 14.88 4.88
CA THR A 233 5.16 13.61 4.43
C THR A 233 6.21 12.52 4.33
N ASN A 234 5.77 11.25 4.45
CA ASN A 234 6.56 10.07 4.13
C ASN A 234 6.17 9.43 2.78
N HIS A 235 5.37 10.13 1.98
CA HIS A 235 4.89 9.66 0.68
C HIS A 235 5.39 10.56 -0.45
N GLY A 236 6.23 10.06 -1.35
CA GLY A 236 6.79 10.82 -2.46
C GLY A 236 5.73 11.53 -3.33
N TRP A 237 4.58 10.88 -3.56
CA TRP A 237 3.45 11.48 -4.32
C TRP A 237 2.66 12.55 -3.56
N MET A 238 2.93 12.73 -2.26
CA MET A 238 2.34 13.81 -1.45
C MET A 238 3.28 15.01 -1.30
N MET A 239 4.50 14.95 -1.83
CA MET A 239 5.46 16.08 -1.78
C MET A 239 4.90 17.39 -2.34
N PRO A 240 4.10 17.41 -3.42
CA PRO A 240 3.51 18.66 -3.91
C PRO A 240 2.60 19.39 -2.89
N TYR A 241 2.15 18.67 -1.86
CA TYR A 241 1.26 19.18 -0.81
C TYR A 241 1.98 19.50 0.51
N THR A 242 3.31 19.51 0.51
CA THR A 242 4.13 19.73 1.70
C THR A 242 5.24 20.74 1.46
N ILE A 243 5.74 21.32 2.52
CA ILE A 243 6.94 22.18 2.48
C ILE A 243 8.22 21.33 2.57
N LEU A 244 8.13 20.15 3.21
CA LEU A 244 9.23 19.20 3.33
C LEU A 244 8.70 17.77 3.12
N GLY A 245 9.30 17.05 2.19
CA GLY A 245 8.99 15.65 1.88
C GLY A 245 10.23 14.76 1.91
#